data_068ab0fbc053c05cde123a2a2293e8df
#
_entry.id   068ab0fbc053c05cde123a2a2293e8df
#
_cell.length_a   1.000
_cell.length_b   1.000
_cell.length_c   1.000
_cell.angle_alpha   90.00
_cell.angle_beta   90.00
_cell.angle_gamma   90.00
#
_symmetry.space_group_name_H-M   'P 1'
#
loop_
_entity.id
_entity.type
_entity.pdbx_description
1 polymer ?
#
loop_
_entity_poly.entity_id
_entity_poly.type
_entity_poly.pdbx_seq_one_letter_code
_entity_poly.pdbx_strand_id
1 'polypeptide(L)'
;MSLPVIGFAGMTHLGLVSGVSASEKGFSVVCFDPNSDLIAALDRGVLPVSEPNIDDLVAKNGSRLRFTSESADLKSCDVIYVAPDVVTDDQGQSDLQTINSLLDVVFDAARPDAVIIVLSQVPPGYTRSKQRAGHILYYQVETLIFGRAVERALFPERYIIGCADPAQVLPEAFDTFLKAHGCHILTMRYESAELAKISINMCLVSSVTTANTLAELCEKIGAVWSEIVPALKLDRRIGPHSYLAPGLGIAGGNLERDLATVCNFADQYGTDAGVVRAWIANSQYHRNWPLRTLQAHVLSKISDPCIAVLGLAYKQDTHSVKNSPAIELLEHLKQFRVRVFDPVVATSVVPSSRCFGASSELEACEGADALAIMTPWSQFGRLDPIDIAKRLRGKVVLDPYALLRTEACQSAGLSYYTLGIQASPARKAVFYI
;
A
#
# COMPACT_ATOMS: atom_id res chain seq x y z
N MET A 1 -3.28 18.22 -35.48
CA MET A 1 -3.42 16.76 -35.45
C MET A 1 -4.45 16.42 -34.39
N SER A 2 -5.26 15.38 -34.56
CA SER A 2 -6.15 14.87 -33.52
C SER A 2 -5.31 14.20 -32.42
N LEU A 3 -5.77 14.28 -31.18
CA LEU A 3 -5.13 13.52 -30.09
C LEU A 3 -5.28 12.01 -30.33
N PRO A 4 -4.30 11.19 -29.92
CA PRO A 4 -4.39 9.73 -30.04
C PRO A 4 -5.53 9.17 -29.19
N VAL A 5 -6.12 8.07 -29.62
CA VAL A 5 -7.09 7.29 -28.85
C VAL A 5 -6.34 6.30 -27.97
N ILE A 6 -6.65 6.30 -26.67
CA ILE A 6 -5.95 5.47 -25.67
C ILE A 6 -6.85 4.32 -25.22
N GLY A 7 -6.39 3.11 -25.34
CA GLY A 7 -7.03 1.92 -24.81
C GLY A 7 -6.47 1.54 -23.43
N PHE A 8 -7.33 1.10 -22.52
CA PHE A 8 -6.92 0.41 -21.27
C PHE A 8 -7.65 -0.91 -21.20
N ALA A 9 -6.89 -2.00 -21.12
CA ALA A 9 -7.39 -3.36 -21.00
C ALA A 9 -7.17 -3.87 -19.57
N GLY A 10 -8.25 -4.31 -18.90
CA GLY A 10 -8.31 -4.74 -17.51
C GLY A 10 -8.80 -3.62 -16.58
N MET A 11 -10.11 -3.65 -16.25
CA MET A 11 -10.79 -2.62 -15.47
C MET A 11 -10.75 -2.91 -13.96
N THR A 12 -9.58 -3.30 -13.46
CA THR A 12 -9.26 -3.33 -12.03
C THR A 12 -8.87 -1.92 -11.56
N HIS A 13 -8.35 -1.77 -10.34
CA HIS A 13 -7.95 -0.48 -9.79
C HIS A 13 -6.97 0.27 -10.73
N LEU A 14 -5.92 -0.42 -11.20
CA LEU A 14 -4.89 0.19 -12.03
C LEU A 14 -5.44 0.67 -13.38
N GLY A 15 -6.16 -0.16 -14.11
CA GLY A 15 -6.68 0.17 -15.44
C GLY A 15 -7.77 1.23 -15.39
N LEU A 16 -8.71 1.13 -14.44
CA LEU A 16 -9.81 2.09 -14.32
C LEU A 16 -9.30 3.48 -13.93
N VAL A 17 -8.47 3.60 -12.90
CA VAL A 17 -7.90 4.90 -12.48
C VAL A 17 -7.09 5.54 -13.59
N SER A 18 -6.27 4.75 -14.30
CA SER A 18 -5.44 5.24 -15.40
C SER A 18 -6.30 5.71 -16.59
N GLY A 19 -7.33 4.96 -16.95
CA GLY A 19 -8.26 5.31 -18.04
C GLY A 19 -9.04 6.58 -17.74
N VAL A 20 -9.60 6.69 -16.54
CA VAL A 20 -10.33 7.90 -16.10
C VAL A 20 -9.39 9.11 -16.07
N SER A 21 -8.17 8.95 -15.59
CA SER A 21 -7.18 10.04 -15.56
C SER A 21 -6.74 10.47 -16.96
N ALA A 22 -6.61 9.54 -17.90
CA ALA A 22 -6.31 9.85 -19.31
C ALA A 22 -7.45 10.66 -19.97
N SER A 23 -8.70 10.33 -19.65
CA SER A 23 -9.86 11.10 -20.15
C SER A 23 -9.91 12.52 -19.60
N GLU A 24 -9.52 12.72 -18.34
CA GLU A 24 -9.40 14.06 -17.73
C GLU A 24 -8.29 14.90 -18.38
N LYS A 25 -7.22 14.26 -18.90
CA LYS A 25 -6.20 14.91 -19.73
C LYS A 25 -6.67 15.25 -21.16
N GLY A 26 -7.91 14.92 -21.51
CA GLY A 26 -8.56 15.30 -22.77
C GLY A 26 -8.51 14.22 -23.87
N PHE A 27 -7.98 13.05 -23.60
CA PHE A 27 -7.93 11.94 -24.57
C PHE A 27 -9.28 11.22 -24.67
N SER A 28 -9.59 10.69 -25.85
CA SER A 28 -10.63 9.69 -26.02
C SER A 28 -10.10 8.35 -25.53
N VAL A 29 -10.86 7.67 -24.66
CA VAL A 29 -10.41 6.47 -23.96
C VAL A 29 -11.38 5.32 -24.19
N VAL A 30 -10.84 4.14 -24.55
CA VAL A 30 -11.55 2.86 -24.62
C VAL A 30 -11.12 2.02 -23.41
N CYS A 31 -12.05 1.75 -22.52
CA CYS A 31 -11.87 0.95 -21.32
C CYS A 31 -12.41 -0.46 -21.56
N PHE A 32 -11.54 -1.42 -21.81
CA PHE A 32 -11.90 -2.79 -22.16
C PHE A 32 -11.70 -3.73 -20.98
N ASP A 33 -12.70 -4.58 -20.73
CA ASP A 33 -12.58 -5.74 -19.86
C ASP A 33 -13.43 -6.89 -20.38
N PRO A 34 -12.93 -8.14 -20.45
CA PRO A 34 -13.71 -9.27 -20.94
C PRO A 34 -14.90 -9.63 -20.04
N ASN A 35 -14.96 -9.12 -18.82
CA ASN A 35 -16.08 -9.31 -17.90
C ASN A 35 -17.23 -8.35 -18.24
N SER A 36 -18.25 -8.85 -18.95
CA SER A 36 -19.42 -8.09 -19.35
C SER A 36 -20.25 -7.54 -18.18
N ASP A 37 -20.29 -8.25 -17.05
CA ASP A 37 -21.02 -7.80 -15.87
C ASP A 37 -20.34 -6.59 -15.22
N LEU A 38 -19.00 -6.60 -15.17
CA LEU A 38 -18.20 -5.46 -14.73
C LEU A 38 -18.42 -4.25 -15.64
N ILE A 39 -18.38 -4.43 -16.96
CA ILE A 39 -18.62 -3.35 -17.92
C ILE A 39 -20.03 -2.79 -17.77
N ALA A 40 -21.04 -3.64 -17.63
CA ALA A 40 -22.42 -3.19 -17.40
C ALA A 40 -22.58 -2.44 -16.06
N ALA A 41 -21.79 -2.74 -15.05
CA ALA A 41 -21.75 -1.98 -13.79
C ALA A 41 -21.11 -0.60 -13.98
N LEU A 42 -19.97 -0.53 -14.69
CA LEU A 42 -19.27 0.72 -15.00
C LEU A 42 -20.13 1.67 -15.84
N ASP A 43 -20.87 1.16 -16.81
CA ASP A 43 -21.82 1.97 -17.62
C ASP A 43 -22.94 2.58 -16.78
N ARG A 44 -23.30 1.94 -15.66
CA ARG A 44 -24.27 2.48 -14.69
C ARG A 44 -23.64 3.39 -13.65
N GLY A 45 -22.33 3.66 -13.73
CA GLY A 45 -21.59 4.46 -12.75
C GLY A 45 -21.27 3.71 -11.45
N VAL A 46 -21.36 2.38 -11.42
CA VAL A 46 -20.98 1.58 -10.27
C VAL A 46 -19.53 1.16 -10.42
N LEU A 47 -18.64 1.80 -9.66
CA LEU A 47 -17.20 1.55 -9.75
C LEU A 47 -16.77 0.43 -8.79
N PRO A 48 -15.88 -0.50 -9.21
CA PRO A 48 -15.36 -1.58 -8.36
C PRO A 48 -14.29 -1.08 -7.38
N VAL A 49 -13.90 0.19 -7.48
CA VAL A 49 -12.82 0.80 -6.70
C VAL A 49 -13.28 2.13 -6.11
N SER A 50 -12.71 2.50 -4.96
CA SER A 50 -12.95 3.79 -4.32
C SER A 50 -11.64 4.56 -4.24
N GLU A 51 -11.59 5.72 -4.89
CA GLU A 51 -10.49 6.69 -4.83
C GLU A 51 -11.06 8.10 -4.75
N PRO A 52 -10.39 9.04 -4.09
CA PRO A 52 -10.85 10.43 -4.06
C PRO A 52 -11.08 10.99 -5.47
N ASN A 53 -12.25 11.57 -5.69
CA ASN A 53 -12.68 12.25 -6.93
C ASN A 53 -12.91 11.34 -8.16
N ILE A 54 -12.79 10.01 -8.06
CA ILE A 54 -12.91 9.15 -9.25
C ILE A 54 -14.33 9.17 -9.84
N ASP A 55 -15.37 9.15 -9.01
CA ASP A 55 -16.77 9.19 -9.43
C ASP A 55 -17.10 10.49 -10.18
N ASP A 56 -16.65 11.62 -9.66
CA ASP A 56 -16.83 12.94 -10.27
C ASP A 56 -16.13 13.02 -11.64
N LEU A 57 -14.93 12.43 -11.76
CA LEU A 57 -14.18 12.41 -13.02
C LEU A 57 -14.83 11.49 -14.05
N VAL A 58 -15.38 10.36 -13.67
CA VAL A 58 -16.15 9.48 -14.57
C VAL A 58 -17.38 10.23 -15.09
N ALA A 59 -18.15 10.87 -14.22
CA ALA A 59 -19.33 11.64 -14.61
C ALA A 59 -18.97 12.81 -15.52
N LYS A 60 -17.92 13.56 -15.21
CA LYS A 60 -17.44 14.72 -15.99
C LYS A 60 -16.97 14.34 -17.39
N ASN A 61 -16.29 13.21 -17.52
CA ASN A 61 -15.62 12.80 -18.76
C ASN A 61 -16.37 11.71 -19.53
N GLY A 62 -17.64 11.42 -19.23
CA GLY A 62 -18.41 10.34 -19.83
C GLY A 62 -18.43 10.36 -21.37
N SER A 63 -18.37 11.56 -22.01
CA SER A 63 -18.29 11.66 -23.46
C SER A 63 -16.95 11.22 -24.06
N ARG A 64 -15.90 11.08 -23.26
CA ARG A 64 -14.56 10.63 -23.67
C ARG A 64 -14.26 9.21 -23.21
N LEU A 65 -15.04 8.65 -22.28
CA LEU A 65 -14.89 7.32 -21.75
C LEU A 65 -15.87 6.38 -22.46
N ARG A 66 -15.35 5.30 -23.02
CA ARG A 66 -16.15 4.21 -23.57
C ARG A 66 -15.78 2.92 -22.85
N PHE A 67 -16.70 2.37 -22.07
CA PHE A 67 -16.56 1.05 -21.49
C PHE A 67 -17.05 -0.02 -22.49
N THR A 68 -16.34 -1.14 -22.61
CA THR A 68 -16.69 -2.19 -23.58
C THR A 68 -16.14 -3.56 -23.17
N SER A 69 -16.91 -4.61 -23.43
CA SER A 69 -16.45 -6.01 -23.35
C SER A 69 -16.03 -6.57 -24.72
N GLU A 70 -16.15 -5.76 -25.80
CA GLU A 70 -15.81 -6.17 -27.14
C GLU A 70 -14.37 -5.81 -27.48
N SER A 71 -13.49 -6.80 -27.61
CA SER A 71 -12.08 -6.59 -27.94
C SER A 71 -11.86 -5.89 -29.30
N ALA A 72 -12.82 -6.04 -30.22
CA ALA A 72 -12.79 -5.37 -31.52
C ALA A 72 -12.73 -3.83 -31.42
N ASP A 73 -13.22 -3.23 -30.34
CA ASP A 73 -13.18 -1.80 -30.11
C ASP A 73 -11.75 -1.28 -29.92
N LEU A 74 -10.82 -2.13 -29.46
CA LEU A 74 -9.40 -1.79 -29.33
C LEU A 74 -8.72 -1.48 -30.67
N LYS A 75 -9.31 -1.87 -31.81
CA LYS A 75 -8.80 -1.48 -33.14
C LYS A 75 -8.80 0.03 -33.38
N SER A 76 -9.61 0.78 -32.66
CA SER A 76 -9.64 2.24 -32.77
C SER A 76 -8.52 2.93 -32.01
N CYS A 77 -7.79 2.21 -31.14
CA CYS A 77 -6.78 2.78 -30.26
C CYS A 77 -5.41 2.87 -30.95
N ASP A 78 -4.71 3.98 -30.71
CA ASP A 78 -3.33 4.21 -31.15
C ASP A 78 -2.33 3.70 -30.10
N VAL A 79 -2.73 3.72 -28.83
CA VAL A 79 -1.94 3.25 -27.67
C VAL A 79 -2.84 2.39 -26.79
N ILE A 80 -2.41 1.18 -26.43
CA ILE A 80 -3.21 0.25 -25.63
C ILE A 80 -2.40 -0.20 -24.41
N TYR A 81 -2.87 0.12 -23.21
CA TYR A 81 -2.33 -0.31 -21.96
C TYR A 81 -2.96 -1.62 -21.48
N VAL A 82 -2.15 -2.60 -21.14
CA VAL A 82 -2.58 -3.83 -20.46
C VAL A 82 -2.33 -3.62 -18.97
N ALA A 83 -3.40 -3.45 -18.21
CA ALA A 83 -3.39 -2.88 -16.88
C ALA A 83 -4.25 -3.62 -15.83
N PRO A 84 -4.33 -4.97 -15.82
CA PRO A 84 -4.97 -5.66 -14.70
C PRO A 84 -4.07 -5.60 -13.46
N ASP A 85 -4.66 -5.57 -12.26
CA ASP A 85 -3.89 -5.77 -11.03
C ASP A 85 -3.36 -7.20 -10.97
N VAL A 86 -2.09 -7.36 -10.63
CA VAL A 86 -1.44 -8.67 -10.49
C VAL A 86 -1.58 -9.14 -9.05
N VAL A 87 -2.35 -10.21 -8.87
CA VAL A 87 -2.55 -10.85 -7.57
C VAL A 87 -1.26 -11.54 -7.13
N THR A 88 -1.00 -11.51 -5.83
CA THR A 88 0.18 -12.14 -5.21
C THR A 88 -0.29 -13.12 -4.15
N ASP A 89 0.28 -14.31 -4.11
CA ASP A 89 0.03 -15.29 -3.06
C ASP A 89 0.70 -14.90 -1.71
N ASP A 90 0.58 -15.76 -0.71
CA ASP A 90 1.17 -15.53 0.62
C ASP A 90 2.70 -15.72 0.66
N GLN A 91 3.29 -16.34 -0.36
CA GLN A 91 4.73 -16.46 -0.55
C GLN A 91 5.32 -15.31 -1.39
N GLY A 92 4.50 -14.34 -1.80
CA GLY A 92 4.94 -13.21 -2.63
C GLY A 92 5.11 -13.55 -4.12
N GLN A 93 4.58 -14.71 -4.59
CA GLN A 93 4.60 -15.06 -6.01
C GLN A 93 3.47 -14.35 -6.75
N SER A 94 3.78 -13.77 -7.90
CA SER A 94 2.81 -13.09 -8.76
C SER A 94 2.06 -14.10 -9.64
N ASP A 95 0.72 -14.05 -9.62
CA ASP A 95 -0.11 -14.73 -10.60
C ASP A 95 -0.19 -13.92 -11.90
N LEU A 96 0.50 -14.41 -12.92
CA LEU A 96 0.57 -13.74 -14.22
C LEU A 96 -0.48 -14.27 -15.23
N GLN A 97 -1.40 -15.13 -14.83
CA GLN A 97 -2.34 -15.75 -15.75
C GLN A 97 -3.29 -14.72 -16.38
N THR A 98 -3.85 -13.85 -15.57
CA THR A 98 -4.78 -12.81 -16.05
C THR A 98 -4.11 -11.85 -17.04
N ILE A 99 -2.92 -11.35 -16.71
CA ILE A 99 -2.20 -10.44 -17.61
C ILE A 99 -1.76 -11.15 -18.89
N ASN A 100 -1.37 -12.42 -18.86
CA ASN A 100 -1.04 -13.19 -20.05
C ASN A 100 -2.23 -13.30 -20.99
N SER A 101 -3.38 -13.76 -20.46
CA SER A 101 -4.61 -13.92 -21.26
C SER A 101 -5.07 -12.59 -21.87
N LEU A 102 -4.99 -11.51 -21.09
CA LEU A 102 -5.42 -10.20 -21.55
C LEU A 102 -4.46 -9.62 -22.60
N LEU A 103 -3.15 -9.86 -22.46
CA LEU A 103 -2.15 -9.45 -23.44
C LEU A 103 -2.35 -10.18 -24.77
N ASP A 104 -2.68 -11.47 -24.77
CA ASP A 104 -3.00 -12.22 -25.98
C ASP A 104 -4.23 -11.63 -26.69
N VAL A 105 -5.31 -11.33 -25.95
CA VAL A 105 -6.51 -10.66 -26.51
C VAL A 105 -6.14 -9.31 -27.14
N VAL A 106 -5.30 -8.52 -26.49
CA VAL A 106 -4.86 -7.21 -26.99
C VAL A 106 -4.02 -7.38 -28.26
N PHE A 107 -3.08 -8.31 -28.30
CA PHE A 107 -2.29 -8.58 -29.51
C PHE A 107 -3.15 -8.97 -30.71
N ASP A 108 -4.18 -9.81 -30.50
CA ASP A 108 -5.05 -10.27 -31.57
C ASP A 108 -6.03 -9.17 -32.05
N ALA A 109 -6.40 -8.22 -31.18
CA ALA A 109 -7.31 -7.13 -31.48
C ALA A 109 -6.65 -5.87 -32.03
N ALA A 110 -5.42 -5.58 -31.60
CA ALA A 110 -4.71 -4.34 -31.92
C ALA A 110 -4.31 -4.25 -33.40
N ARG A 111 -4.28 -3.02 -33.93
CA ARG A 111 -3.66 -2.77 -35.23
C ARG A 111 -2.16 -2.98 -35.18
N PRO A 112 -1.48 -3.34 -36.28
CA PRO A 112 -0.04 -3.54 -36.31
C PRO A 112 0.78 -2.30 -35.91
N ASP A 113 0.26 -1.10 -36.13
CA ASP A 113 0.88 0.18 -35.83
C ASP A 113 0.52 0.72 -34.42
N ALA A 114 -0.42 0.08 -33.72
CA ALA A 114 -0.76 0.44 -32.35
C ALA A 114 0.38 0.09 -31.37
N VAL A 115 0.58 0.97 -30.40
CA VAL A 115 1.58 0.77 -29.34
C VAL A 115 0.95 0.04 -28.17
N ILE A 116 1.46 -1.14 -27.82
CA ILE A 116 0.97 -1.93 -26.71
C ILE A 116 1.90 -1.72 -25.51
N ILE A 117 1.35 -1.48 -24.31
CA ILE A 117 2.12 -1.18 -23.11
C ILE A 117 1.67 -2.09 -21.98
N VAL A 118 2.60 -2.83 -21.39
CA VAL A 118 2.40 -3.52 -20.12
C VAL A 118 2.54 -2.49 -19.01
N LEU A 119 1.45 -2.23 -18.26
CA LEU A 119 1.42 -1.30 -17.13
C LEU A 119 1.46 -2.02 -15.78
N SER A 120 0.92 -3.24 -15.73
CA SER A 120 0.93 -4.06 -14.53
C SER A 120 2.36 -4.34 -14.05
N GLN A 121 2.55 -4.41 -12.73
CA GLN A 121 3.85 -4.78 -12.19
C GLN A 121 4.15 -6.25 -12.48
N VAL A 122 5.25 -6.49 -13.18
CA VAL A 122 5.70 -7.82 -13.61
C VAL A 122 7.18 -8.04 -13.21
N PRO A 123 7.63 -9.29 -13.09
CA PRO A 123 9.04 -9.57 -12.80
C PRO A 123 9.97 -9.20 -13.96
N PRO A 124 11.24 -8.85 -13.68
CA PRO A 124 12.24 -8.55 -14.72
C PRO A 124 12.38 -9.65 -15.77
N GLY A 125 12.37 -9.25 -17.05
CA GLY A 125 12.42 -10.13 -18.22
C GLY A 125 11.06 -10.55 -18.76
N TYR A 126 9.97 -10.27 -18.05
CA TYR A 126 8.62 -10.62 -18.48
C TYR A 126 8.26 -9.97 -19.82
N THR A 127 8.35 -8.64 -19.94
CA THR A 127 7.94 -7.93 -21.15
C THR A 127 8.76 -8.35 -22.37
N ARG A 128 10.06 -8.58 -22.21
CA ARG A 128 10.87 -9.10 -23.30
C ARG A 128 10.41 -10.48 -23.76
N SER A 129 10.03 -11.37 -22.83
CA SER A 129 9.52 -12.71 -23.17
C SER A 129 8.20 -12.68 -23.91
N LYS A 130 7.46 -11.56 -23.86
CA LYS A 130 6.16 -11.36 -24.50
C LYS A 130 6.24 -10.61 -25.83
N GLN A 131 7.44 -10.27 -26.33
CA GLN A 131 7.58 -9.69 -27.64
C GLN A 131 7.00 -10.61 -28.71
N ARG A 132 6.15 -10.04 -29.57
CA ARG A 132 5.48 -10.75 -30.67
C ARG A 132 5.79 -10.03 -31.98
N ALA A 133 6.20 -10.77 -32.99
CA ALA A 133 6.52 -10.20 -34.31
C ALA A 133 5.29 -9.45 -34.86
N GLY A 134 5.55 -8.28 -35.44
CA GLY A 134 4.48 -7.42 -35.99
C GLY A 134 3.77 -6.51 -34.97
N HIS A 135 4.19 -6.51 -33.70
CA HIS A 135 3.63 -5.62 -32.68
C HIS A 135 4.70 -4.75 -32.03
N ILE A 136 4.30 -3.54 -31.63
CA ILE A 136 5.15 -2.57 -30.92
C ILE A 136 4.81 -2.69 -29.43
N LEU A 137 5.75 -3.23 -28.65
CA LEU A 137 5.56 -3.49 -27.22
C LEU A 137 6.47 -2.61 -26.36
N TYR A 138 5.91 -2.04 -25.30
CA TYR A 138 6.61 -1.28 -24.26
C TYR A 138 6.20 -1.77 -22.87
N TYR A 139 6.96 -1.39 -21.87
CA TYR A 139 6.61 -1.47 -20.46
C TYR A 139 6.56 -0.06 -19.88
N GLN A 140 5.62 0.22 -18.99
CA GLN A 140 5.61 1.45 -18.21
C GLN A 140 5.50 1.12 -16.73
N VAL A 141 6.36 1.71 -15.92
CA VAL A 141 6.33 1.51 -14.47
C VAL A 141 5.08 2.16 -13.89
N GLU A 142 4.27 1.36 -13.21
CA GLU A 142 3.13 1.82 -12.43
C GLU A 142 3.61 2.52 -11.14
N THR A 143 2.99 3.65 -10.78
CA THR A 143 3.36 4.47 -9.62
C THR A 143 2.16 4.91 -8.78
N LEU A 144 1.00 4.27 -8.95
CA LEU A 144 -0.20 4.60 -8.18
C LEU A 144 -0.04 4.25 -6.70
N ILE A 145 -0.74 4.97 -5.85
CA ILE A 145 -0.80 4.73 -4.40
C ILE A 145 -2.27 4.80 -4.00
N PHE A 146 -2.80 3.74 -3.40
CA PHE A 146 -4.18 3.72 -2.88
C PHE A 146 -4.47 4.93 -2.00
N GLY A 147 -5.62 5.59 -2.25
CA GLY A 147 -6.04 6.83 -1.61
C GLY A 147 -5.48 8.11 -2.26
N ARG A 148 -4.52 7.98 -3.19
CA ARG A 148 -3.95 9.07 -4.00
C ARG A 148 -3.74 8.67 -5.46
N ALA A 149 -4.38 7.60 -5.91
CA ALA A 149 -4.09 7.03 -7.22
C ALA A 149 -4.48 7.98 -8.36
N VAL A 150 -5.63 8.63 -8.27
CA VAL A 150 -6.08 9.64 -9.26
C VAL A 150 -5.10 10.81 -9.35
N GLU A 151 -4.68 11.37 -8.21
CA GLU A 151 -3.69 12.47 -8.17
C GLU A 151 -2.38 12.06 -8.86
N ARG A 152 -1.88 10.87 -8.54
CA ARG A 152 -0.62 10.37 -9.09
C ARG A 152 -0.71 10.01 -10.58
N ALA A 153 -1.86 9.59 -11.06
CA ALA A 153 -2.09 9.35 -12.49
C ALA A 153 -2.18 10.66 -13.28
N LEU A 154 -2.79 11.70 -12.70
CA LEU A 154 -2.91 13.02 -13.34
C LEU A 154 -1.60 13.82 -13.31
N PHE A 155 -0.82 13.71 -12.23
CA PHE A 155 0.40 14.48 -11.97
C PHE A 155 1.56 13.56 -11.58
N PRO A 156 2.01 12.67 -12.49
CA PRO A 156 3.14 11.78 -12.19
C PRO A 156 4.43 12.58 -12.03
N GLU A 157 5.27 12.16 -11.10
CA GLU A 157 6.60 12.76 -10.90
C GLU A 157 7.53 12.50 -12.09
N ARG A 158 7.38 11.35 -12.72
CA ARG A 158 8.13 10.87 -13.89
C ARG A 158 7.46 9.67 -14.52
N TYR A 159 7.75 9.40 -15.77
CA TYR A 159 7.49 8.12 -16.43
C TYR A 159 8.79 7.34 -16.60
N ILE A 160 8.75 6.03 -16.33
CA ILE A 160 9.84 5.09 -16.59
C ILE A 160 9.31 4.12 -17.64
N ILE A 161 9.93 4.13 -18.83
CA ILE A 161 9.49 3.37 -20.00
C ILE A 161 10.52 2.33 -20.33
N GLY A 162 10.13 1.06 -20.28
CA GLY A 162 10.91 -0.08 -20.74
C GLY A 162 10.69 -0.34 -22.23
N CYS A 163 11.77 -0.55 -22.99
CA CYS A 163 11.73 -0.78 -24.41
C CYS A 163 12.83 -1.76 -24.87
N ALA A 164 12.75 -2.22 -26.10
CA ALA A 164 13.72 -3.12 -26.68
C ALA A 164 15.08 -2.43 -26.87
N ASP A 165 15.04 -1.19 -27.39
CA ASP A 165 16.22 -0.35 -27.63
C ASP A 165 15.95 1.09 -27.13
N PRO A 166 16.59 1.51 -26.03
CA PRO A 166 16.41 2.86 -25.46
C PRO A 166 16.90 4.01 -26.36
N ALA A 167 17.67 3.73 -27.40
CA ALA A 167 18.15 4.74 -28.34
C ALA A 167 17.09 5.12 -29.39
N GLN A 168 16.03 4.31 -29.55
CA GLN A 168 14.95 4.59 -30.48
C GLN A 168 14.01 5.65 -29.92
N VAL A 169 13.52 6.51 -30.84
CA VAL A 169 12.50 7.51 -30.53
C VAL A 169 11.19 6.79 -30.26
N LEU A 170 10.44 7.25 -29.25
CA LEU A 170 9.12 6.72 -28.97
C LEU A 170 8.16 7.00 -30.13
N PRO A 171 7.22 6.08 -30.43
CA PRO A 171 6.16 6.32 -31.41
C PRO A 171 5.39 7.60 -31.09
N GLU A 172 5.03 8.38 -32.14
CA GLU A 172 4.43 9.72 -31.99
C GLU A 172 3.18 9.75 -31.09
N ALA A 173 2.30 8.77 -31.27
CA ALA A 173 1.06 8.68 -30.45
C ALA A 173 1.39 8.48 -28.97
N PHE A 174 2.36 7.62 -28.66
CA PHE A 174 2.79 7.34 -27.28
C PHE A 174 3.52 8.54 -26.67
N ASP A 175 4.43 9.15 -27.39
CA ASP A 175 5.16 10.35 -26.95
C ASP A 175 4.20 11.52 -26.67
N THR A 176 3.19 11.70 -27.53
CA THR A 176 2.14 12.72 -27.36
C THR A 176 1.36 12.47 -26.05
N PHE A 177 0.95 11.23 -25.79
CA PHE A 177 0.25 10.88 -24.56
C PHE A 177 1.11 11.14 -23.31
N LEU A 178 2.36 10.69 -23.30
CA LEU A 178 3.25 10.87 -22.16
C LEU A 178 3.53 12.35 -21.88
N LYS A 179 3.81 13.15 -22.91
CA LYS A 179 4.09 14.59 -22.80
C LYS A 179 2.94 15.42 -22.26
N ALA A 180 1.69 14.97 -22.44
CA ALA A 180 0.51 15.65 -21.89
C ALA A 180 0.49 15.71 -20.35
N HIS A 181 1.31 14.89 -19.68
CA HIS A 181 1.41 14.87 -18.23
C HIS A 181 2.51 15.81 -17.66
N GLY A 182 3.39 16.34 -18.52
CA GLY A 182 4.37 17.38 -18.14
C GLY A 182 5.49 16.93 -17.21
N CYS A 183 5.78 15.63 -17.13
CA CYS A 183 6.82 15.06 -16.29
C CYS A 183 8.04 14.56 -17.10
N HIS A 184 9.11 14.21 -16.40
CA HIS A 184 10.28 13.59 -17.04
C HIS A 184 9.93 12.19 -17.57
N ILE A 185 10.41 11.87 -18.78
CA ILE A 185 10.27 10.55 -19.40
C ILE A 185 11.67 9.90 -19.45
N LEU A 186 11.82 8.75 -18.80
CA LEU A 186 13.06 7.99 -18.71
C LEU A 186 12.89 6.68 -19.49
N THR A 187 13.54 6.59 -20.66
CA THR A 187 13.55 5.35 -21.45
C THR A 187 14.72 4.46 -21.04
N MET A 188 14.47 3.17 -20.92
CA MET A 188 15.49 2.17 -20.57
C MET A 188 15.09 0.78 -21.11
N ARG A 189 15.98 -0.21 -20.99
CA ARG A 189 15.65 -1.59 -21.37
C ARG A 189 14.50 -2.12 -20.53
N TYR A 190 13.72 -3.06 -21.04
CA TYR A 190 12.60 -3.69 -20.31
C TYR A 190 13.00 -4.13 -18.91
N GLU A 191 14.07 -4.92 -18.82
CA GLU A 191 14.56 -5.49 -17.55
C GLU A 191 14.97 -4.40 -16.55
N SER A 192 15.53 -3.29 -17.05
CA SER A 192 15.91 -2.16 -16.23
C SER A 192 14.68 -1.43 -15.69
N ALA A 193 13.64 -1.25 -16.51
CA ALA A 193 12.39 -0.59 -16.08
C ALA A 193 11.59 -1.46 -15.09
N GLU A 194 11.48 -2.76 -15.36
CA GLU A 194 10.85 -3.73 -14.47
C GLU A 194 11.58 -3.79 -13.12
N LEU A 195 12.92 -3.83 -13.13
CA LEU A 195 13.72 -3.79 -11.91
C LEU A 195 13.67 -2.43 -11.21
N ALA A 196 13.52 -1.31 -11.94
CA ALA A 196 13.44 0.03 -11.35
C ALA A 196 12.25 0.16 -10.39
N LYS A 197 11.09 -0.44 -10.71
CA LYS A 197 9.94 -0.50 -9.79
C LYS A 197 10.30 -1.21 -8.48
N ILE A 198 10.93 -2.37 -8.57
CA ILE A 198 11.39 -3.15 -7.41
C ILE A 198 12.45 -2.36 -6.63
N SER A 199 13.39 -1.71 -7.33
CA SER A 199 14.45 -0.90 -6.70
C SER A 199 13.91 0.26 -5.87
N ILE A 200 12.86 0.93 -6.33
CA ILE A 200 12.17 1.97 -5.54
C ILE A 200 11.68 1.36 -4.22
N ASN A 201 11.03 0.21 -4.28
CA ASN A 201 10.50 -0.45 -3.10
C ASN A 201 11.62 -0.92 -2.15
N MET A 202 12.75 -1.39 -2.69
CA MET A 202 13.94 -1.73 -1.88
C MET A 202 14.47 -0.52 -1.11
N CYS A 203 14.59 0.64 -1.76
CA CYS A 203 15.00 1.88 -1.10
C CYS A 203 14.00 2.32 0.01
N LEU A 204 12.70 2.17 -0.23
CA LEU A 204 11.69 2.46 0.79
C LEU A 204 11.81 1.50 1.99
N VAL A 205 11.95 0.20 1.73
CA VAL A 205 12.11 -0.83 2.78
C VAL A 205 13.36 -0.58 3.60
N SER A 206 14.49 -0.24 2.97
CA SER A 206 15.72 0.06 3.70
C SER A 206 15.55 1.24 4.67
N SER A 207 14.83 2.28 4.26
CA SER A 207 14.52 3.43 5.11
C SER A 207 13.61 3.05 6.29
N VAL A 208 12.55 2.28 6.03
CA VAL A 208 11.61 1.82 7.06
C VAL A 208 12.32 0.93 8.09
N THR A 209 13.12 -0.04 7.65
CA THR A 209 13.82 -0.95 8.56
C THR A 209 14.90 -0.23 9.38
N THR A 210 15.59 0.74 8.79
CA THR A 210 16.52 1.63 9.51
C THR A 210 15.78 2.44 10.58
N ALA A 211 14.66 3.07 10.22
CA ALA A 211 13.85 3.84 11.15
C ALA A 211 13.34 2.98 12.31
N ASN A 212 12.81 1.79 12.04
CA ASN A 212 12.33 0.86 13.05
C ASN A 212 13.45 0.44 14.02
N THR A 213 14.60 0.04 13.49
CA THR A 213 15.74 -0.40 14.30
C THR A 213 16.24 0.70 15.23
N LEU A 214 16.42 1.92 14.70
CA LEU A 214 16.93 3.04 15.48
C LEU A 214 15.90 3.62 16.45
N ALA A 215 14.62 3.60 16.09
CA ALA A 215 13.55 3.99 17.01
C ALA A 215 13.48 3.05 18.22
N GLU A 216 13.55 1.73 18.02
CA GLU A 216 13.59 0.78 19.15
C GLU A 216 14.86 0.95 20.01
N LEU A 217 16.00 1.29 19.41
CA LEU A 217 17.20 1.63 20.15
C LEU A 217 16.99 2.89 21.02
N CYS A 218 16.34 3.93 20.49
CA CYS A 218 16.01 5.13 21.26
C CYS A 218 15.22 4.81 22.54
N GLU A 219 14.28 3.84 22.49
CA GLU A 219 13.51 3.38 23.65
C GLU A 219 14.41 2.85 24.79
N LYS A 220 15.64 2.40 24.51
CA LYS A 220 16.56 1.81 25.47
C LYS A 220 17.61 2.78 25.99
N ILE A 221 18.01 3.77 25.20
CA ILE A 221 19.13 4.64 25.52
C ILE A 221 18.70 6.06 25.94
N GLY A 222 17.37 6.33 26.00
CA GLY A 222 16.86 7.66 26.39
C GLY A 222 16.92 8.73 25.28
N ALA A 223 17.19 8.32 24.02
CA ALA A 223 17.03 9.19 22.87
C ALA A 223 15.56 9.25 22.44
N VAL A 224 15.22 10.24 21.60
CA VAL A 224 13.88 10.46 21.07
C VAL A 224 13.97 10.48 19.54
N TRP A 225 13.35 9.48 18.88
CA TRP A 225 13.45 9.34 17.43
C TRP A 225 12.89 10.56 16.66
N SER A 226 11.79 11.15 17.14
CA SER A 226 11.17 12.32 16.51
C SER A 226 12.06 13.58 16.55
N GLU A 227 13.03 13.66 17.45
CA GLU A 227 14.03 14.75 17.47
C GLU A 227 15.14 14.51 16.42
N ILE A 228 15.43 13.25 16.07
CA ILE A 228 16.44 12.87 15.09
C ILE A 228 15.95 13.06 13.66
N VAL A 229 14.68 12.71 13.39
CA VAL A 229 14.08 12.74 12.05
C VAL A 229 14.25 14.05 11.29
N PRO A 230 14.07 15.26 11.88
CA PRO A 230 14.28 16.51 11.18
C PRO A 230 15.72 16.68 10.66
N ALA A 231 16.73 16.25 11.43
CA ALA A 231 18.13 16.32 11.00
C ALA A 231 18.38 15.38 9.80
N LEU A 232 17.81 14.19 9.80
CA LEU A 232 17.92 13.26 8.67
C LEU A 232 17.25 13.79 7.42
N LYS A 233 16.06 14.39 7.53
CA LYS A 233 15.33 14.97 6.38
C LYS A 233 16.05 16.19 5.77
N LEU A 234 16.85 16.91 6.53
CA LEU A 234 17.66 18.03 6.05
C LEU A 234 18.95 17.57 5.36
N ASP A 235 19.44 16.36 5.59
CA ASP A 235 20.57 15.82 4.85
C ASP A 235 20.14 15.52 3.40
N ARG A 236 20.82 16.16 2.42
CA ARG A 236 20.48 16.05 0.99
C ARG A 236 20.61 14.63 0.43
N ARG A 237 21.39 13.75 1.06
CA ARG A 237 21.56 12.34 0.66
C ARG A 237 20.37 11.48 1.10
N ILE A 238 19.59 11.93 2.08
CA ILE A 238 18.41 11.26 2.62
C ILE A 238 17.15 11.92 2.08
N GLY A 239 17.00 13.23 2.32
CA GLY A 239 15.97 14.07 1.74
C GLY A 239 14.62 14.07 2.49
N PRO A 240 13.77 15.06 2.17
CA PRO A 240 12.55 15.35 2.93
C PRO A 240 11.45 14.31 2.79
N HIS A 241 11.50 13.46 1.74
CA HIS A 241 10.49 12.46 1.42
C HIS A 241 10.83 11.05 1.88
N SER A 242 11.94 10.88 2.62
CA SER A 242 12.35 9.57 3.14
C SER A 242 11.36 9.01 4.16
N TYR A 243 11.15 7.71 4.11
CA TYR A 243 10.24 6.99 5.01
C TYR A 243 10.93 6.73 6.36
N LEU A 244 10.83 7.70 7.25
CA LEU A 244 11.50 7.68 8.56
C LEU A 244 10.52 7.55 9.75
N ALA A 245 9.23 7.36 9.50
CA ALA A 245 8.28 7.03 10.53
C ALA A 245 8.43 5.56 10.93
N PRO A 246 8.68 5.24 12.22
CA PRO A 246 8.70 3.86 12.67
C PRO A 246 7.30 3.27 12.68
N GLY A 247 7.20 1.95 12.58
CA GLY A 247 5.93 1.24 12.55
C GLY A 247 6.09 -0.26 12.79
N LEU A 248 4.99 -0.99 12.60
CA LEU A 248 4.91 -2.43 12.85
C LEU A 248 5.40 -3.27 11.66
N GLY A 249 6.57 -2.92 11.12
CA GLY A 249 7.14 -3.63 9.99
C GLY A 249 6.44 -3.33 8.65
N ILE A 250 6.65 -4.21 7.67
CA ILE A 250 6.10 -4.11 6.32
C ILE A 250 4.80 -4.91 6.26
N ALA A 251 3.76 -4.36 5.61
CA ALA A 251 2.45 -4.98 5.47
C ALA A 251 1.83 -4.66 4.10
N GLY A 252 0.73 -5.34 3.75
CA GLY A 252 -0.07 -5.07 2.55
C GLY A 252 0.26 -5.93 1.33
N GLY A 253 1.43 -6.52 1.23
CA GLY A 253 1.79 -7.49 0.20
C GLY A 253 2.69 -6.98 -0.94
N ASN A 254 2.60 -5.72 -1.37
CA ASN A 254 3.40 -5.23 -2.51
C ASN A 254 4.91 -5.18 -2.22
N LEU A 255 5.30 -4.65 -1.05
CA LEU A 255 6.70 -4.61 -0.64
C LEU A 255 7.23 -6.03 -0.37
N GLU A 256 6.43 -6.87 0.27
CA GLU A 256 6.79 -8.26 0.57
C GLU A 256 6.99 -9.09 -0.70
N ARG A 257 6.12 -8.93 -1.71
CA ARG A 257 6.29 -9.53 -3.04
C ARG A 257 7.63 -9.16 -3.65
N ASP A 258 7.98 -7.88 -3.62
CA ASP A 258 9.20 -7.40 -4.25
C ASP A 258 10.46 -7.89 -3.52
N LEU A 259 10.42 -7.98 -2.18
CA LEU A 259 11.47 -8.63 -1.39
C LEU A 259 11.63 -10.11 -1.77
N ALA A 260 10.52 -10.84 -1.88
CA ALA A 260 10.54 -12.25 -2.31
C ALA A 260 11.09 -12.40 -3.73
N THR A 261 10.68 -11.52 -4.66
CA THR A 261 11.17 -11.51 -6.03
C THR A 261 12.69 -11.34 -6.08
N VAL A 262 13.26 -10.38 -5.32
CA VAL A 262 14.72 -10.16 -5.25
C VAL A 262 15.42 -11.39 -4.68
N CYS A 263 14.91 -11.99 -3.61
CA CYS A 263 15.48 -13.20 -3.02
C CYS A 263 15.48 -14.37 -4.03
N ASN A 264 14.37 -14.58 -4.74
CA ASN A 264 14.25 -15.65 -5.74
C ASN A 264 15.22 -15.46 -6.90
N PHE A 265 15.38 -14.25 -7.42
CA PHE A 265 16.36 -13.96 -8.46
C PHE A 265 17.79 -14.14 -7.95
N ALA A 266 18.08 -13.72 -6.73
CA ALA A 266 19.40 -13.92 -6.15
C ALA A 266 19.74 -15.41 -6.04
N ASP A 267 18.80 -16.24 -5.61
CA ASP A 267 18.98 -17.70 -5.54
C ASP A 267 19.14 -18.30 -6.95
N GLN A 268 18.33 -17.85 -7.92
CA GLN A 268 18.41 -18.33 -9.30
C GLN A 268 19.74 -17.99 -9.99
N TYR A 269 20.26 -16.79 -9.74
CA TYR A 269 21.46 -16.30 -10.43
C TYR A 269 22.75 -16.38 -9.58
N GLY A 270 22.65 -16.88 -8.35
CA GLY A 270 23.81 -17.04 -7.46
C GLY A 270 24.36 -15.70 -6.96
N THR A 271 23.52 -14.69 -6.74
CA THR A 271 23.94 -13.39 -6.20
C THR A 271 23.56 -13.27 -4.71
N ASP A 272 24.17 -12.34 -3.98
CA ASP A 272 23.85 -12.13 -2.56
C ASP A 272 22.57 -11.33 -2.36
N ALA A 273 21.65 -11.83 -1.52
CA ALA A 273 20.47 -11.15 -1.03
C ALA A 273 20.43 -11.05 0.51
N GLY A 274 21.58 -11.16 1.18
CA GLY A 274 21.68 -11.16 2.64
C GLY A 274 21.02 -9.93 3.27
N VAL A 275 21.21 -8.76 2.70
CA VAL A 275 20.59 -7.51 3.18
C VAL A 275 19.05 -7.56 3.07
N VAL A 276 18.51 -8.10 1.97
CA VAL A 276 17.06 -8.20 1.76
C VAL A 276 16.44 -9.18 2.75
N ARG A 277 17.08 -10.32 2.98
CA ARG A 277 16.67 -11.30 3.99
C ARG A 277 16.70 -10.70 5.40
N ALA A 278 17.69 -9.86 5.71
CA ALA A 278 17.75 -9.13 6.98
C ALA A 278 16.59 -8.14 7.14
N TRP A 279 16.17 -7.44 6.08
CA TRP A 279 14.99 -6.58 6.12
C TRP A 279 13.69 -7.36 6.38
N ILE A 280 13.54 -8.53 5.77
CA ILE A 280 12.37 -9.41 6.03
C ILE A 280 12.35 -9.81 7.51
N ALA A 281 13.47 -10.27 8.04
CA ALA A 281 13.58 -10.67 9.46
C ALA A 281 13.33 -9.49 10.40
N ASN A 282 13.86 -8.30 10.10
CA ASN A 282 13.62 -7.09 10.86
C ASN A 282 12.11 -6.71 10.85
N SER A 283 11.46 -6.79 9.69
CA SER A 283 10.02 -6.53 9.59
C SER A 283 9.20 -7.45 10.48
N GLN A 284 9.47 -8.76 10.45
CA GLN A 284 8.80 -9.74 11.32
C GLN A 284 9.04 -9.47 12.80
N TYR A 285 10.27 -9.09 13.17
CA TYR A 285 10.60 -8.75 14.54
C TYR A 285 9.79 -7.52 15.03
N HIS A 286 9.68 -6.46 14.24
CA HIS A 286 8.93 -5.26 14.60
C HIS A 286 7.42 -5.49 14.59
N ARG A 287 6.90 -6.37 13.74
CA ARG A 287 5.49 -6.79 13.75
C ARG A 287 5.06 -7.33 15.12
N ASN A 288 5.95 -8.02 15.80
CA ASN A 288 5.73 -8.60 17.12
C ASN A 288 5.95 -7.62 18.29
N TRP A 289 6.26 -6.34 18.02
CA TRP A 289 6.44 -5.34 19.11
C TRP A 289 5.20 -5.22 20.02
N PRO A 290 3.94 -5.17 19.52
CA PRO A 290 2.76 -5.12 20.40
C PRO A 290 2.63 -6.37 21.26
N LEU A 291 2.85 -7.56 20.71
CA LEU A 291 2.79 -8.81 21.47
C LEU A 291 3.83 -8.82 22.59
N ARG A 292 5.10 -8.47 22.28
CA ARG A 292 6.18 -8.39 23.28
C ARG A 292 5.84 -7.41 24.40
N THR A 293 5.30 -6.25 24.04
CA THR A 293 4.90 -5.23 25.02
C THR A 293 3.72 -5.67 25.87
N LEU A 294 2.68 -6.25 25.27
CA LEU A 294 1.55 -6.85 26.01
C LEU A 294 2.04 -7.96 26.94
N GLN A 295 2.93 -8.83 26.49
CA GLN A 295 3.45 -9.93 27.30
C GLN A 295 4.21 -9.42 28.52
N ALA A 296 5.05 -8.40 28.37
CA ALA A 296 5.82 -7.81 29.47
C ALA A 296 4.95 -7.08 30.51
N HIS A 297 3.86 -6.46 30.08
CA HIS A 297 3.11 -5.52 30.92
C HIS A 297 1.71 -5.99 31.33
N VAL A 298 1.10 -6.94 30.62
CA VAL A 298 -0.28 -7.38 30.82
C VAL A 298 -0.41 -8.90 30.92
N LEU A 299 -0.04 -9.64 29.85
CA LEU A 299 -0.34 -11.08 29.74
C LEU A 299 0.36 -11.93 30.79
N SER A 300 1.57 -11.53 31.22
CA SER A 300 2.31 -12.21 32.30
C SER A 300 1.80 -11.90 33.72
N LYS A 301 0.92 -10.90 33.84
CA LYS A 301 0.48 -10.38 35.15
C LYS A 301 -1.00 -10.65 35.44
N ILE A 302 -1.82 -10.88 34.42
CA ILE A 302 -3.26 -11.06 34.52
C ILE A 302 -3.62 -12.42 33.89
N SER A 303 -4.28 -13.28 34.64
CA SER A 303 -4.58 -14.66 34.21
C SER A 303 -5.59 -14.76 33.07
N ASP A 304 -6.60 -13.88 33.00
CA ASP A 304 -7.60 -13.81 31.91
C ASP A 304 -7.80 -12.34 31.50
N PRO A 305 -6.81 -11.73 30.81
CA PRO A 305 -6.90 -10.35 30.41
C PRO A 305 -7.89 -10.15 29.26
N CYS A 306 -8.45 -8.95 29.20
CA CYS A 306 -9.22 -8.45 28.06
C CYS A 306 -8.39 -7.37 27.36
N ILE A 307 -8.20 -7.50 26.05
CA ILE A 307 -7.39 -6.55 25.28
C ILE A 307 -8.31 -5.82 24.30
N ALA A 308 -8.29 -4.49 24.31
CA ALA A 308 -8.89 -3.66 23.27
C ALA A 308 -7.91 -3.53 22.10
N VAL A 309 -8.39 -3.72 20.87
CA VAL A 309 -7.60 -3.56 19.65
C VAL A 309 -8.35 -2.60 18.72
N LEU A 310 -7.71 -1.49 18.35
CA LEU A 310 -8.22 -0.52 17.41
C LEU A 310 -7.46 -0.58 16.10
N GLY A 311 -8.17 -0.88 15.02
CA GLY A 311 -7.63 -1.03 13.68
C GLY A 311 -7.34 -2.47 13.33
N LEU A 312 -7.91 -2.95 12.22
CA LEU A 312 -7.72 -4.27 11.63
C LEU A 312 -7.07 -4.17 10.25
N ALA A 313 -7.31 -3.09 9.51
CA ALA A 313 -6.68 -2.83 8.23
C ALA A 313 -5.16 -2.71 8.35
N TYR A 314 -4.41 -3.11 7.31
CA TYR A 314 -2.94 -3.04 7.35
C TYR A 314 -2.39 -1.59 7.33
N LYS A 315 -3.19 -0.63 6.87
CA LYS A 315 -2.94 0.83 6.93
C LYS A 315 -4.27 1.57 6.94
N GLN A 316 -4.23 2.89 7.17
CA GLN A 316 -5.41 3.76 7.00
C GLN A 316 -5.88 3.83 5.53
N ASP A 317 -7.12 4.25 5.34
CA ASP A 317 -7.77 4.49 4.05
C ASP A 317 -7.83 3.25 3.12
N THR A 318 -7.96 2.06 3.73
CA THR A 318 -8.19 0.79 3.02
C THR A 318 -8.98 -0.19 3.88
N HIS A 319 -9.71 -1.09 3.22
CA HIS A 319 -10.36 -2.24 3.86
C HIS A 319 -9.49 -3.51 3.85
N SER A 320 -8.30 -3.46 3.25
CA SER A 320 -7.43 -4.64 3.13
C SER A 320 -6.79 -5.02 4.46
N VAL A 321 -6.90 -6.30 4.79
CA VAL A 321 -6.26 -6.92 5.97
C VAL A 321 -5.05 -7.78 5.59
N LYS A 322 -4.61 -7.74 4.33
CA LYS A 322 -3.51 -8.58 3.84
C LYS A 322 -2.24 -8.28 4.63
N ASN A 323 -1.68 -9.31 5.26
CA ASN A 323 -0.48 -9.23 6.11
C ASN A 323 -0.57 -8.12 7.18
N SER A 324 -1.79 -7.89 7.71
CA SER A 324 -1.99 -6.89 8.76
C SER A 324 -1.35 -7.32 10.07
N PRO A 325 -0.53 -6.46 10.70
CA PRO A 325 0.00 -6.72 12.05
C PRO A 325 -1.08 -6.90 13.10
N ALA A 326 -2.27 -6.30 12.91
CA ALA A 326 -3.41 -6.47 13.80
C ALA A 326 -3.95 -7.90 13.74
N ILE A 327 -4.12 -8.45 12.54
CA ILE A 327 -4.61 -9.82 12.37
C ILE A 327 -3.60 -10.81 12.95
N GLU A 328 -2.30 -10.61 12.74
CA GLU A 328 -1.25 -11.45 13.33
C GLU A 328 -1.27 -11.38 14.87
N LEU A 329 -1.41 -10.19 15.45
CA LEU A 329 -1.56 -10.03 16.89
C LEU A 329 -2.77 -10.79 17.42
N LEU A 330 -3.93 -10.69 16.75
CA LEU A 330 -5.17 -11.36 17.15
C LEU A 330 -5.04 -12.88 17.10
N GLU A 331 -4.28 -13.44 16.17
CA GLU A 331 -3.95 -14.86 16.14
C GLU A 331 -3.22 -15.31 17.42
N HIS A 332 -2.24 -14.52 17.89
CA HIS A 332 -1.54 -14.77 19.14
C HIS A 332 -2.41 -14.59 20.40
N LEU A 333 -3.46 -13.77 20.29
CA LEU A 333 -4.38 -13.47 21.39
C LEU A 333 -5.64 -14.38 21.43
N LYS A 334 -5.74 -15.41 20.59
CA LYS A 334 -6.93 -16.30 20.49
C LYS A 334 -7.43 -16.87 21.81
N GLN A 335 -6.53 -17.12 22.77
CA GLN A 335 -6.86 -17.65 24.09
C GLN A 335 -7.43 -16.60 25.07
N PHE A 336 -7.27 -15.32 24.76
CA PHE A 336 -7.70 -14.21 25.62
C PHE A 336 -8.99 -13.57 25.08
N ARG A 337 -9.63 -12.77 25.90
CA ARG A 337 -10.77 -11.95 25.46
C ARG A 337 -10.24 -10.72 24.73
N VAL A 338 -10.77 -10.46 23.55
CA VAL A 338 -10.40 -9.29 22.75
C VAL A 338 -11.65 -8.53 22.34
N ARG A 339 -11.61 -7.21 22.45
CA ARG A 339 -12.63 -6.31 21.93
C ARG A 339 -12.01 -5.51 20.78
N VAL A 340 -12.63 -5.54 19.61
CA VAL A 340 -12.04 -4.94 18.41
C VAL A 340 -12.96 -3.89 17.81
N PHE A 341 -12.35 -2.85 17.26
CA PHE A 341 -13.02 -1.87 16.44
C PHE A 341 -12.11 -1.45 15.26
N ASP A 342 -12.70 -1.40 14.07
CA ASP A 342 -12.10 -0.78 12.89
C ASP A 342 -13.19 0.01 12.16
N PRO A 343 -12.93 1.22 11.65
CA PRO A 343 -13.96 2.04 10.99
C PRO A 343 -14.48 1.47 9.67
N VAL A 344 -13.73 0.57 9.03
CA VAL A 344 -14.02 0.06 7.67
C VAL A 344 -14.08 -1.47 7.63
N VAL A 345 -13.21 -2.14 8.37
CA VAL A 345 -13.09 -3.61 8.35
C VAL A 345 -14.05 -4.23 9.36
N ALA A 346 -14.93 -5.11 8.88
CA ALA A 346 -15.84 -5.83 9.76
C ALA A 346 -15.11 -6.83 10.67
N THR A 347 -15.58 -6.98 11.91
CA THR A 347 -14.99 -7.92 12.89
C THR A 347 -15.03 -9.37 12.45
N SER A 348 -15.92 -9.74 11.52
CA SER A 348 -16.05 -11.09 10.97
C SER A 348 -14.79 -11.61 10.26
N VAL A 349 -13.83 -10.73 9.94
CA VAL A 349 -12.51 -11.15 9.41
C VAL A 349 -11.64 -11.86 10.46
N VAL A 350 -12.03 -11.81 11.75
CA VAL A 350 -11.33 -12.45 12.86
C VAL A 350 -12.14 -13.63 13.38
N PRO A 351 -11.90 -14.86 12.91
CA PRO A 351 -12.67 -16.04 13.32
C PRO A 351 -12.26 -16.53 14.71
N SER A 352 -12.77 -15.88 15.77
CA SER A 352 -12.52 -16.30 17.17
C SER A 352 -13.75 -16.09 18.02
N SER A 353 -14.13 -17.11 18.80
CA SER A 353 -15.24 -17.03 19.77
C SER A 353 -14.94 -16.11 20.95
N ARG A 354 -13.69 -15.69 21.14
CA ARG A 354 -13.27 -14.76 22.21
C ARG A 354 -12.98 -13.35 21.69
N CYS A 355 -13.26 -13.09 20.40
CA CYS A 355 -13.15 -11.77 19.77
C CYS A 355 -14.54 -11.15 19.61
N PHE A 356 -14.75 -9.98 20.20
CA PHE A 356 -16.03 -9.27 20.25
C PHE A 356 -15.89 -7.92 19.53
N GLY A 357 -16.74 -7.69 18.52
CA GLY A 357 -16.82 -6.40 17.83
C GLY A 357 -17.41 -5.34 18.74
N ALA A 358 -16.87 -4.15 18.68
CA ALA A 358 -17.41 -2.94 19.30
C ALA A 358 -17.97 -2.01 18.22
N SER A 359 -18.92 -1.15 18.59
CA SER A 359 -19.52 -0.16 17.70
C SER A 359 -18.74 1.16 17.65
N SER A 360 -17.79 1.33 18.58
CA SER A 360 -16.92 2.51 18.64
C SER A 360 -15.59 2.18 19.33
N GLU A 361 -14.61 3.10 19.17
CA GLU A 361 -13.30 3.03 19.81
C GLU A 361 -13.41 2.93 21.35
N LEU A 362 -14.23 3.79 21.91
CA LEU A 362 -14.38 3.85 23.37
C LEU A 362 -15.15 2.64 23.92
N GLU A 363 -16.11 2.11 23.17
CA GLU A 363 -16.75 0.85 23.55
C GLU A 363 -15.77 -0.33 23.52
N ALA A 364 -14.83 -0.37 22.57
CA ALA A 364 -13.78 -1.37 22.59
C ALA A 364 -12.93 -1.32 23.87
N CYS A 365 -12.71 -0.12 24.41
CA CYS A 365 -11.93 0.08 25.65
C CYS A 365 -12.66 -0.37 26.92
N GLU A 366 -13.99 -0.57 26.92
CA GLU A 366 -14.75 -0.85 28.13
C GLU A 366 -14.34 -2.16 28.81
N GLY A 367 -13.82 -2.02 30.04
CA GLY A 367 -13.39 -3.13 30.88
C GLY A 367 -12.14 -3.88 30.37
N ALA A 368 -11.45 -3.36 29.36
CA ALA A 368 -10.22 -3.93 28.86
C ALA A 368 -9.04 -3.59 29.80
N ASP A 369 -8.07 -4.51 29.89
CA ASP A 369 -6.86 -4.34 30.70
C ASP A 369 -5.77 -3.58 29.95
N ALA A 370 -5.82 -3.59 28.62
CA ALA A 370 -4.94 -2.81 27.77
C ALA A 370 -5.65 -2.40 26.48
N LEU A 371 -5.16 -1.31 25.89
CA LEU A 371 -5.50 -0.86 24.54
C LEU A 371 -4.28 -1.01 23.61
N ALA A 372 -4.49 -1.58 22.43
CA ALA A 372 -3.50 -1.61 21.36
C ALA A 372 -4.07 -0.92 20.09
N ILE A 373 -3.44 0.14 19.65
CA ILE A 373 -3.77 0.84 18.40
C ILE A 373 -2.90 0.24 17.29
N MET A 374 -3.53 -0.50 16.37
CA MET A 374 -2.83 -1.32 15.38
C MET A 374 -2.85 -0.76 13.96
N THR A 375 -3.70 0.24 13.71
CA THR A 375 -3.77 0.96 12.43
C THR A 375 -3.83 2.46 12.71
N PRO A 376 -3.07 3.31 12.01
CA PRO A 376 -3.02 4.75 12.28
C PRO A 376 -4.21 5.51 11.66
N TRP A 377 -5.45 5.10 11.95
CA TRP A 377 -6.63 5.85 11.56
C TRP A 377 -6.65 7.23 12.22
N SER A 378 -6.85 8.28 11.46
CA SER A 378 -6.83 9.66 11.96
C SER A 378 -7.83 9.92 13.10
N GLN A 379 -8.95 9.19 13.11
CA GLN A 379 -9.96 9.29 14.18
C GLN A 379 -9.45 8.79 15.53
N PHE A 380 -8.54 7.81 15.56
CA PHE A 380 -7.97 7.32 16.83
C PHE A 380 -7.09 8.35 17.51
N GLY A 381 -6.45 9.24 16.73
CA GLY A 381 -5.67 10.37 17.27
C GLY A 381 -6.53 11.48 17.91
N ARG A 382 -7.85 11.42 17.74
CA ARG A 382 -8.79 12.38 18.37
C ARG A 382 -9.35 11.90 19.70
N LEU A 383 -9.03 10.68 20.10
CA LEU A 383 -9.48 10.12 21.36
C LEU A 383 -8.89 10.90 22.54
N ASP A 384 -9.73 11.25 23.53
CA ASP A 384 -9.24 11.86 24.76
C ASP A 384 -8.66 10.76 25.69
N PRO A 385 -7.37 10.82 26.07
CA PRO A 385 -6.76 9.89 26.99
C PRO A 385 -7.51 9.77 28.34
N ILE A 386 -8.19 10.81 28.78
CA ILE A 386 -9.02 10.78 30.00
C ILE A 386 -10.21 9.84 29.81
N ASP A 387 -10.85 9.86 28.66
CA ASP A 387 -11.99 8.98 28.37
C ASP A 387 -11.54 7.53 28.15
N ILE A 388 -10.36 7.31 27.57
CA ILE A 388 -9.73 5.99 27.52
C ILE A 388 -9.49 5.48 28.95
N ALA A 389 -8.88 6.29 29.81
CA ALA A 389 -8.52 5.92 31.18
C ALA A 389 -9.75 5.59 32.08
N LYS A 390 -10.91 6.26 31.82
CA LYS A 390 -12.18 5.97 32.52
C LYS A 390 -12.78 4.61 32.14
N ARG A 391 -12.56 4.15 30.90
CA ARG A 391 -13.16 2.92 30.35
C ARG A 391 -12.29 1.69 30.54
N LEU A 392 -10.98 1.86 30.45
CA LEU A 392 -10.04 0.77 30.69
C LEU A 392 -10.10 0.34 32.18
N ARG A 393 -10.14 -0.99 32.41
CA ARG A 393 -9.88 -1.57 33.71
C ARG A 393 -8.40 -1.48 34.08
N GLY A 394 -7.53 -1.71 33.10
CA GLY A 394 -6.09 -1.53 33.22
C GLY A 394 -5.65 -0.11 32.84
N LYS A 395 -4.34 0.06 32.67
CA LYS A 395 -3.76 1.39 32.35
C LYS A 395 -2.77 1.36 31.19
N VAL A 396 -2.64 0.24 30.52
CA VAL A 396 -1.64 0.04 29.47
C VAL A 396 -2.22 0.44 28.12
N VAL A 397 -1.53 1.34 27.43
CA VAL A 397 -1.86 1.78 26.05
C VAL A 397 -0.64 1.60 25.17
N LEU A 398 -0.81 0.82 24.10
CA LEU A 398 0.17 0.63 23.04
C LEU A 398 -0.28 1.42 21.81
N ASP A 399 0.54 2.38 21.41
CA ASP A 399 0.31 3.21 20.23
C ASP A 399 1.63 3.35 19.45
N PRO A 400 1.98 2.37 18.61
CA PRO A 400 3.25 2.37 17.88
C PRO A 400 3.41 3.57 16.93
N TYR A 401 2.31 4.26 16.62
CA TYR A 401 2.28 5.36 15.66
C TYR A 401 2.31 6.75 16.32
N ALA A 402 2.33 6.83 17.65
CA ALA A 402 2.27 8.08 18.42
C ALA A 402 1.09 8.99 18.02
N LEU A 403 -0.09 8.41 17.82
CA LEU A 403 -1.32 9.15 17.49
C LEU A 403 -1.80 9.97 18.69
N LEU A 404 -1.68 9.41 19.90
CA LEU A 404 -2.02 10.07 21.15
C LEU A 404 -0.81 10.84 21.69
N ARG A 405 -1.10 11.94 22.39
CA ARG A 405 -0.02 12.74 23.01
C ARG A 405 0.46 12.07 24.29
N THR A 406 1.77 11.83 24.37
CA THR A 406 2.42 11.16 25.50
C THR A 406 2.08 11.81 26.83
N GLU A 407 2.20 13.16 26.91
CA GLU A 407 1.95 13.92 28.14
C GLU A 407 0.48 13.84 28.57
N ALA A 408 -0.45 13.82 27.62
CA ALA A 408 -1.87 13.70 27.90
C ALA A 408 -2.21 12.31 28.45
N CYS A 409 -1.63 11.24 27.86
CA CYS A 409 -1.78 9.87 28.36
C CYS A 409 -1.22 9.72 29.77
N GLN A 410 -0.03 10.28 30.05
CA GLN A 410 0.58 10.26 31.37
C GLN A 410 -0.26 11.03 32.40
N SER A 411 -0.77 12.22 32.02
CA SER A 411 -1.64 13.04 32.89
C SER A 411 -2.98 12.33 33.19
N ALA A 412 -3.49 11.52 32.28
CA ALA A 412 -4.65 10.67 32.49
C ALA A 412 -4.33 9.41 33.33
N GLY A 413 -3.08 9.21 33.74
CA GLY A 413 -2.64 8.06 34.55
C GLY A 413 -2.46 6.77 33.75
N LEU A 414 -2.30 6.87 32.43
CA LEU A 414 -2.04 5.74 31.53
C LEU A 414 -0.55 5.46 31.42
N SER A 415 -0.19 4.18 31.36
CA SER A 415 1.14 3.70 30.98
C SER A 415 1.19 3.60 29.46
N TYR A 416 1.80 4.60 28.84
CA TYR A 416 1.80 4.77 27.39
C TYR A 416 3.11 4.26 26.78
N TYR A 417 2.97 3.41 25.77
CA TYR A 417 4.06 2.78 25.02
C TYR A 417 3.94 3.15 23.55
N THR A 418 4.98 3.74 23.00
CA THR A 418 5.08 4.10 21.58
C THR A 418 6.47 3.81 21.05
N LEU A 419 6.64 3.68 19.73
CA LEU A 419 7.95 3.48 19.12
C LEU A 419 8.79 4.76 19.18
N GLY A 420 10.09 4.59 19.42
CA GLY A 420 11.07 5.67 19.34
C GLY A 420 11.18 6.57 20.57
N ILE A 421 10.48 6.27 21.66
CA ILE A 421 10.57 7.01 22.93
C ILE A 421 10.64 6.02 24.08
N GLN A 422 11.53 6.27 25.03
CA GLN A 422 11.60 5.46 26.24
C GLN A 422 10.24 5.47 26.98
N ALA A 423 9.70 4.29 27.26
CA ALA A 423 8.45 4.18 28.00
C ALA A 423 8.54 4.84 29.37
N SER A 424 7.63 5.75 29.63
CA SER A 424 7.49 6.35 30.96
C SER A 424 6.32 5.68 31.70
N PRO A 425 6.55 5.06 32.86
CA PRO A 425 5.46 4.54 33.69
C PRO A 425 4.55 5.68 34.14
N ALA A 426 3.26 5.38 34.36
CA ALA A 426 2.31 6.34 34.90
C ALA A 426 2.91 7.07 36.10
N ARG A 427 2.91 8.39 36.10
CA ARG A 427 3.34 9.16 37.27
C ARG A 427 2.40 8.82 38.44
N LYS A 428 2.94 8.30 39.54
CA LYS A 428 2.17 8.23 40.80
C LYS A 428 1.72 9.65 41.13
N ALA A 429 0.42 9.87 41.25
CA ALA A 429 -0.10 11.14 41.71
C ALA A 429 0.51 11.40 43.10
N VAL A 430 1.41 12.34 43.20
CA VAL A 430 1.92 12.83 44.49
C VAL A 430 0.86 13.81 44.96
N PHE A 431 -0.04 13.35 45.81
CA PHE A 431 -0.88 14.23 46.56
C PHE A 431 0.03 14.95 47.58
N TYR A 432 0.34 16.20 47.36
CA TYR A 432 0.83 17.05 48.43
C TYR A 432 -0.36 17.27 49.41
N ILE A 433 -0.22 16.70 50.60
CA ILE A 433 -1.08 16.97 51.75
C ILE A 433 -0.70 18.31 52.38
#